data_89462d2c9b52ca5828e55ca4a8029e8b
#
_entry.id   89462d2c9b52ca5828e55ca4a8029e8b
#
_cell.length_a   1.000
_cell.length_b   1.000
_cell.length_c   1.000
_cell.angle_alpha   90.00
_cell.angle_beta   90.00
_cell.angle_gamma   90.00
#
_symmetry.space_group_name_H-M   'P 1'
#
loop_
_entity.id
_entity.type
_entity.pdbx_description
1 polymer ?
#
loop_
_entity_poly.entity_id
_entity_poly.type
_entity_poly.pdbx_seq_one_letter_code
_entity_poly.pdbx_strand_id
1 'polypeptide(L)'
;MPAIDCRRLTPVLVVDAIEPVLPFWDKLGATRVIEVPHGAALGFVELRLGAAAVMYQTVASVAADLAAESLGRIGPLPRVTSLFVEVGSLADVEARLAGEPVFQPRRQTFYGSRETGYLDPAGNPVLFAQFLPPPDA
;
A
#
# COMPACT_ATOMS: atom_id res chain seq x y z
N MET A 1 -23.91 -6.36 20.43
CA MET A 1 -22.88 -5.48 21.01
C MET A 1 -22.54 -4.39 20.02
N PRO A 2 -22.53 -3.14 20.44
CA PRO A 2 -22.10 -2.07 19.53
C PRO A 2 -20.62 -2.23 19.15
N ALA A 3 -20.27 -1.77 17.95
CA ALA A 3 -18.89 -1.77 17.51
C ALA A 3 -18.04 -0.81 18.35
N ILE A 4 -16.76 -1.09 18.45
CA ILE A 4 -15.82 -0.14 19.07
C ILE A 4 -15.73 1.11 18.20
N ASP A 5 -15.38 2.24 18.83
CA ASP A 5 -15.14 3.49 18.10
C ASP A 5 -13.77 3.45 17.41
N CYS A 6 -13.73 2.87 16.22
CA CYS A 6 -12.51 2.81 15.41
C CYS A 6 -12.31 4.14 14.71
N ARG A 7 -11.23 4.85 15.06
CA ARG A 7 -10.92 6.17 14.48
C ARG A 7 -10.25 6.06 13.12
N ARG A 8 -9.47 5.03 12.91
CA ARG A 8 -8.73 4.85 11.67
C ARG A 8 -8.11 3.45 11.62
N LEU A 9 -8.08 2.87 10.44
CA LEU A 9 -7.35 1.64 10.19
C LEU A 9 -6.32 1.94 9.11
N THR A 10 -5.05 1.66 9.39
CA THR A 10 -3.96 1.91 8.44
C THR A 10 -3.14 0.63 8.28
N PRO A 11 -2.98 0.14 7.05
CA PRO A 11 -2.11 -1.01 6.81
C PRO A 11 -0.65 -0.62 7.01
N VAL A 12 0.13 -1.54 7.58
CA VAL A 12 1.58 -1.42 7.70
C VAL A 12 2.21 -2.55 6.89
N LEU A 13 2.92 -2.17 5.83
CA LEU A 13 3.64 -3.11 4.99
C LEU A 13 5.08 -3.20 5.50
N VAL A 14 5.49 -4.40 5.91
CA VAL A 14 6.84 -4.63 6.40
C VAL A 14 7.73 -5.02 5.23
N VAL A 15 8.79 -4.27 5.03
CA VAL A 15 9.70 -4.37 3.88
C VAL A 15 11.15 -4.40 4.33
N ASP A 16 12.06 -4.84 3.48
CA ASP A 16 13.48 -4.79 3.79
C ASP A 16 14.02 -3.37 3.77
N ALA A 17 13.58 -2.55 2.81
CA ALA A 17 13.97 -1.15 2.68
C ALA A 17 12.80 -0.31 2.19
N ILE A 18 12.67 0.91 2.70
CA ILE A 18 11.58 1.84 2.35
C ILE A 18 11.93 2.67 1.13
N GLU A 19 13.16 3.17 1.02
CA GLU A 19 13.55 4.06 -0.05
C GLU A 19 13.19 3.55 -1.45
N PRO A 20 13.34 2.26 -1.77
CA PRO A 20 12.98 1.75 -3.11
C PRO A 20 11.48 1.82 -3.43
N VAL A 21 10.59 1.85 -2.42
CA VAL A 21 9.14 1.91 -2.67
C VAL A 21 8.62 3.33 -2.86
N LEU A 22 9.35 4.33 -2.41
CA LEU A 22 8.89 5.72 -2.45
C LEU A 22 8.59 6.25 -3.86
N PRO A 23 9.42 5.99 -4.89
CA PRO A 23 9.12 6.48 -6.23
C PRO A 23 7.80 6.01 -6.81
N PHE A 24 7.37 4.77 -6.48
CA PHE A 24 6.07 4.24 -6.89
C PHE A 24 4.92 5.15 -6.40
N TRP A 25 4.95 5.50 -5.13
CA TRP A 25 3.92 6.34 -4.53
C TRP A 25 4.07 7.80 -4.90
N ASP A 26 5.30 8.28 -5.10
CA ASP A 26 5.56 9.65 -5.56
C ASP A 26 4.92 9.89 -6.94
N LYS A 27 4.96 8.91 -7.83
CA LYS A 27 4.30 8.99 -9.15
C LYS A 27 2.79 9.17 -9.05
N LEU A 28 2.19 8.66 -7.98
CA LEU A 28 0.75 8.81 -7.73
C LEU A 28 0.41 10.12 -7.00
N GLY A 29 1.42 10.88 -6.58
CA GLY A 29 1.22 12.12 -5.85
C GLY A 29 1.02 11.95 -4.34
N ALA A 30 1.45 10.84 -3.78
CA ALA A 30 1.35 10.61 -2.34
C ALA A 30 2.24 11.58 -1.56
N THR A 31 1.77 11.97 -0.37
CA THR A 31 2.49 12.85 0.55
C THR A 31 3.09 12.03 1.68
N ARG A 32 4.34 12.31 2.00
CA ARG A 32 5.02 11.71 3.17
C ARG A 32 4.68 12.57 4.38
N VAL A 33 3.86 12.03 5.29
CA VAL A 33 3.40 12.80 6.46
C VAL A 33 4.19 12.49 7.73
N ILE A 34 4.79 11.30 7.80
CA ILE A 34 5.67 10.89 8.91
C ILE A 34 6.85 10.14 8.32
N GLU A 35 8.05 10.49 8.75
CA GLU A 35 9.29 9.78 8.42
C GLU A 35 10.08 9.57 9.70
N VAL A 36 10.46 8.34 9.97
CA VAL A 36 11.27 7.98 11.14
C VAL A 36 12.51 7.24 10.69
N PRO A 37 13.70 7.79 10.94
CA PRO A 37 14.93 7.11 10.57
C PRO A 37 15.20 5.89 11.47
N HIS A 38 15.90 4.91 10.93
CA HIS A 38 16.47 3.80 11.66
C HIS A 38 17.89 3.58 11.16
N GLY A 39 18.88 4.00 11.94
CA GLY A 39 20.25 4.08 11.45
C GLY A 39 20.39 5.14 10.35
N ALA A 40 21.02 4.78 9.23
CA ALA A 40 21.27 5.69 8.12
C ALA A 40 20.14 5.76 7.09
N ALA A 41 19.07 4.98 7.27
CA ALA A 41 17.94 4.88 6.35
C ALA A 41 16.62 5.08 7.07
N LEU A 42 15.51 5.17 6.31
CA LEU A 42 14.19 5.21 6.90
C LEU A 42 13.82 3.85 7.49
N GLY A 43 13.30 3.86 8.71
CA GLY A 43 12.72 2.69 9.36
C GLY A 43 11.21 2.64 9.29
N PHE A 44 10.57 3.80 9.13
CA PHE A 44 9.13 3.94 9.08
C PHE A 44 8.75 5.16 8.25
N VAL A 45 7.65 5.03 7.49
CA VAL A 45 7.05 6.14 6.76
C VAL A 45 5.53 5.97 6.73
N GLU A 46 4.81 7.07 6.88
CA GLU A 46 3.38 7.11 6.56
C GLU A 46 3.19 7.94 5.29
N LEU A 47 2.51 7.34 4.31
CA LEU A 47 2.16 7.99 3.05
C LEU A 47 0.66 8.22 3.01
N ARG A 48 0.27 9.37 2.47
CA ARG A 48 -1.14 9.71 2.25
C ARG A 48 -1.41 9.97 0.78
N LEU A 49 -2.49 9.38 0.30
CA LEU A 49 -2.97 9.56 -1.06
C LEU A 49 -4.49 9.79 -1.00
N GLY A 50 -4.91 11.06 -1.11
CA GLY A 50 -6.31 11.42 -0.92
C GLY A 50 -6.81 11.02 0.46
N ALA A 51 -7.89 10.25 0.51
CA ALA A 51 -8.48 9.75 1.76
C ALA A 51 -7.74 8.52 2.32
N ALA A 52 -6.81 7.93 1.57
CA ALA A 52 -6.10 6.72 1.97
C ALA A 52 -4.79 7.02 2.67
N ALA A 53 -4.38 6.10 3.54
CA ALA A 53 -3.06 6.11 4.15
C ALA A 53 -2.47 4.70 4.11
N VAL A 54 -1.16 4.63 3.96
CA VAL A 54 -0.39 3.39 4.03
C VAL A 54 0.91 3.67 4.77
N MET A 55 1.33 2.71 5.58
CA MET A 55 2.58 2.78 6.30
C MET A 55 3.53 1.71 5.78
N TYR A 56 4.81 2.05 5.69
CA TYR A 56 5.88 1.08 5.46
C TYR A 56 6.81 1.11 6.65
N GLN A 57 7.23 -0.06 7.09
CA GLN A 57 8.20 -0.20 8.16
C GLN A 57 9.23 -1.26 7.78
N THR A 58 10.49 -1.02 8.07
CA THR A 58 11.52 -2.01 7.76
C THR A 58 11.51 -3.16 8.77
N VAL A 59 11.94 -4.34 8.32
CA VAL A 59 12.15 -5.50 9.20
C VAL A 59 13.04 -5.13 10.39
N ALA A 60 14.11 -4.38 10.14
CA ALA A 60 15.04 -3.96 11.19
C ALA A 60 14.35 -3.04 12.22
N SER A 61 13.52 -2.13 11.78
CA SER A 61 12.76 -1.24 12.68
C SER A 61 11.76 -2.03 13.53
N VAL A 62 11.04 -2.98 12.94
CA VAL A 62 10.11 -3.86 13.67
C VAL A 62 10.87 -4.66 14.73
N ALA A 63 12.01 -5.23 14.35
CA ALA A 63 12.83 -6.03 15.25
C ALA A 63 13.37 -5.22 16.44
N ALA A 64 13.67 -3.93 16.22
CA ALA A 64 14.13 -3.05 17.29
C ALA A 64 12.97 -2.58 18.19
N ASP A 65 11.76 -2.51 17.66
CA ASP A 65 10.57 -2.01 18.36
C ASP A 65 9.92 -3.07 19.24
N LEU A 66 9.78 -4.29 18.73
CA LEU A 66 9.06 -5.37 19.41
C LEU A 66 9.99 -6.30 20.20
N ALA A 67 9.49 -6.81 21.33
CA ALA A 67 10.19 -7.84 22.08
C ALA A 67 10.30 -9.12 21.24
N ALA A 68 11.37 -9.90 21.46
CA ALA A 68 11.61 -11.15 20.75
C ALA A 68 10.44 -12.14 20.84
N GLU A 69 9.76 -12.17 21.98
CA GLU A 69 8.58 -13.02 22.20
C GLU A 69 7.42 -12.60 21.28
N SER A 70 7.18 -11.31 21.14
CA SER A 70 6.15 -10.77 20.25
C SER A 70 6.49 -11.05 18.78
N LEU A 71 7.74 -10.87 18.38
CA LEU A 71 8.21 -11.20 17.03
C LEU A 71 7.99 -12.67 16.69
N GLY A 72 8.25 -13.58 17.64
CA GLY A 72 8.04 -15.01 17.45
C GLY A 72 6.57 -15.37 17.19
N ARG A 73 5.64 -14.57 17.69
CA ARG A 73 4.21 -14.81 17.54
C ARG A 73 3.66 -14.33 16.20
N ILE A 74 4.27 -13.32 15.59
CA ILE A 74 3.79 -12.82 14.29
C ILE A 74 4.39 -13.56 13.10
N GLY A 75 5.42 -14.36 13.32
CA GLY A 75 6.06 -15.17 12.29
C GLY A 75 7.07 -14.41 11.44
N PRO A 76 7.59 -15.05 10.38
CA PRO A 76 8.66 -14.46 9.59
C PRO A 76 8.22 -13.21 8.81
N LEU A 77 9.15 -12.25 8.71
CA LEU A 77 9.01 -11.00 7.97
C LEU A 77 10.17 -10.88 6.96
N PRO A 78 9.98 -10.14 5.83
CA PRO A 78 8.73 -9.50 5.41
C PRO A 78 7.72 -10.49 4.85
N ARG A 79 6.47 -10.06 4.79
CA ARG A 79 5.39 -10.80 4.13
C ARG A 79 4.74 -9.93 3.08
N VAL A 80 4.27 -10.57 1.99
CA VAL A 80 3.51 -9.89 0.95
C VAL A 80 2.15 -9.46 1.50
N THR A 81 1.81 -8.19 1.28
CA THR A 81 0.52 -7.62 1.68
C THR A 81 -0.13 -7.01 0.45
N SER A 82 -1.37 -7.40 0.17
CA SER A 82 -2.13 -6.87 -0.96
C SER A 82 -2.92 -5.64 -0.54
N LEU A 83 -2.93 -4.64 -1.41
CA LEU A 83 -3.74 -3.43 -1.24
C LEU A 83 -4.77 -3.34 -2.36
N PHE A 84 -5.98 -2.93 -2.00
CA PHE A 84 -7.05 -2.59 -2.94
C PHE A 84 -7.32 -1.10 -2.82
N VAL A 85 -7.11 -0.36 -3.91
CA VAL A 85 -7.20 1.09 -3.92
C VAL A 85 -8.29 1.51 -4.91
N GLU A 86 -9.36 2.10 -4.40
CA GLU A 86 -10.40 2.67 -5.25
C GLU A 86 -9.98 4.06 -5.70
N VAL A 87 -10.05 4.31 -7.00
CA VAL A 87 -9.61 5.57 -7.61
C VAL A 87 -10.71 6.15 -8.50
N GLY A 88 -10.64 7.46 -8.71
CA GLY A 88 -11.57 8.15 -9.61
C GLY A 88 -11.23 7.98 -11.09
N SER A 89 -9.95 7.70 -11.40
CA SER A 89 -9.50 7.52 -12.79
C SER A 89 -8.41 6.44 -12.86
N LEU A 90 -8.77 5.29 -13.37
CA LEU A 90 -7.81 4.22 -13.62
C LEU A 90 -6.83 4.61 -14.73
N ALA A 91 -7.30 5.33 -15.73
CA ALA A 91 -6.44 5.79 -16.82
C ALA A 91 -5.33 6.72 -16.32
N ASP A 92 -5.61 7.56 -15.32
CA ASP A 92 -4.61 8.43 -14.71
C ASP A 92 -3.55 7.61 -13.97
N VAL A 93 -3.99 6.60 -13.22
CA VAL A 93 -3.05 5.67 -12.55
C VAL A 93 -2.14 4.98 -13.57
N GLU A 94 -2.73 4.44 -14.63
CA GLU A 94 -1.97 3.73 -15.66
C GLU A 94 -0.95 4.64 -16.37
N ALA A 95 -1.31 5.88 -16.61
CA ALA A 95 -0.39 6.85 -17.20
C ALA A 95 0.79 7.15 -16.26
N ARG A 96 0.51 7.35 -14.98
CA ARG A 96 1.54 7.69 -13.99
C ARG A 96 2.44 6.51 -13.64
N LEU A 97 1.90 5.29 -13.62
CA LEU A 97 2.64 4.07 -13.32
C LEU A 97 3.16 3.34 -14.56
N ALA A 98 3.17 3.99 -15.71
CA ALA A 98 3.72 3.41 -16.94
C ALA A 98 5.16 2.93 -16.70
N GLY A 99 5.45 1.68 -17.08
CA GLY A 99 6.76 1.06 -16.86
C GLY A 99 6.90 0.30 -15.55
N GLU A 100 5.98 0.48 -14.60
CA GLU A 100 5.99 -0.34 -13.37
C GLU A 100 5.50 -1.76 -13.66
N PRO A 101 6.00 -2.77 -12.92
CA PRO A 101 5.57 -4.16 -13.13
C PRO A 101 4.07 -4.34 -12.90
N VAL A 102 3.40 -4.93 -13.88
CA VAL A 102 1.97 -5.25 -13.84
C VAL A 102 1.81 -6.73 -13.55
N PHE A 103 1.08 -7.08 -12.48
CA PHE A 103 0.73 -8.48 -12.22
C PHE A 103 -0.66 -8.82 -12.75
N GLN A 104 -1.56 -7.85 -12.85
CA GLN A 104 -2.90 -8.03 -13.38
C GLN A 104 -3.16 -6.96 -14.45
N PRO A 105 -3.16 -7.33 -15.74
CA PRO A 105 -3.54 -6.40 -16.80
C PRO A 105 -4.97 -5.88 -16.61
N ARG A 106 -5.27 -4.74 -17.21
CA ARG A 106 -6.60 -4.12 -17.13
C ARG A 106 -7.68 -5.16 -17.44
N ARG A 107 -8.67 -5.22 -16.55
CA ARG A 107 -9.84 -6.09 -16.72
C ARG A 107 -11.09 -5.38 -16.23
N GLN A 108 -12.24 -5.84 -16.71
CA GLN A 108 -13.53 -5.48 -16.13
C GLN A 108 -14.01 -6.63 -15.25
N THR A 109 -14.42 -6.31 -14.03
CA THR A 109 -14.87 -7.31 -13.08
C THR A 109 -16.38 -7.48 -13.12
N PHE A 110 -16.86 -8.63 -12.60
CA PHE A 110 -18.31 -8.89 -12.50
C PHE A 110 -18.97 -7.98 -11.47
N TYR A 111 -18.22 -7.40 -10.54
CA TYR A 111 -18.75 -6.50 -9.51
C TYR A 111 -18.69 -5.03 -9.90
N GLY A 112 -18.45 -4.73 -11.18
CA GLY A 112 -18.65 -3.40 -11.72
C GLY A 112 -17.46 -2.47 -11.68
N SER A 113 -16.25 -2.99 -11.62
CA SER A 113 -15.04 -2.16 -11.68
C SER A 113 -14.19 -2.48 -12.91
N ARG A 114 -13.35 -1.51 -13.29
CA ARG A 114 -12.17 -1.74 -14.12
C ARG A 114 -10.96 -1.69 -13.20
N GLU A 115 -10.06 -2.64 -13.38
CA GLU A 115 -8.93 -2.81 -12.48
C GLU A 115 -7.64 -3.05 -13.23
N THR A 116 -6.54 -2.51 -12.69
CA THR A 116 -5.18 -2.84 -13.10
C THR A 116 -4.35 -3.03 -11.83
N GLY A 117 -3.60 -4.11 -11.78
CA GLY A 117 -2.78 -4.45 -10.62
C GLY A 117 -1.29 -4.29 -10.90
N TYR A 118 -0.59 -3.62 -10.00
CA TYR A 118 0.84 -3.40 -10.07
C TYR A 118 1.52 -4.06 -8.87
N LEU A 119 2.80 -4.38 -9.02
CA LEU A 119 3.63 -4.71 -7.87
C LEU A 119 4.36 -3.44 -7.44
N ASP A 120 4.33 -3.13 -6.14
CA ASP A 120 5.22 -2.11 -5.63
C ASP A 120 6.67 -2.62 -5.71
N PRO A 121 7.70 -1.75 -5.55
CA PRO A 121 9.09 -2.20 -5.65
C PRO A 121 9.52 -3.23 -4.60
N ALA A 122 8.74 -3.46 -3.57
CA ALA A 122 8.97 -4.53 -2.58
C ALA A 122 8.22 -5.82 -2.92
N GLY A 123 7.47 -5.86 -4.02
CA GLY A 123 6.73 -7.03 -4.46
C GLY A 123 5.32 -7.17 -3.88
N ASN A 124 4.78 -6.14 -3.25
CA ASN A 124 3.42 -6.16 -2.74
C ASN A 124 2.42 -5.85 -3.87
N PRO A 125 1.36 -6.65 -4.05
CA PRO A 125 0.34 -6.36 -5.04
C PRO A 125 -0.48 -5.13 -4.64
N VAL A 126 -0.61 -4.17 -5.55
CA VAL A 126 -1.48 -3.00 -5.40
C VAL A 126 -2.46 -2.98 -6.55
N LEU A 127 -3.72 -3.26 -6.26
CA LEU A 127 -4.79 -3.30 -7.24
C LEU A 127 -5.55 -1.99 -7.21
N PHE A 128 -5.57 -1.29 -8.34
CA PHE A 128 -6.33 -0.06 -8.49
C PHE A 128 -7.63 -0.35 -9.21
N ALA A 129 -8.74 0.13 -8.65
CA ALA A 129 -10.07 -0.11 -9.16
C ALA A 129 -10.82 1.20 -9.35
N GLN A 130 -11.43 1.35 -10.53
CA GLN A 130 -12.40 2.40 -10.80
C GLN A 130 -13.77 1.75 -10.98
N PHE A 131 -14.69 2.05 -10.07
CA PHE A 131 -16.03 1.54 -10.17
C PHE A 131 -16.80 2.29 -11.24
N LEU A 132 -17.47 1.54 -12.10
CA LEU A 132 -18.28 2.07 -13.17
C LEU A 132 -19.61 2.56 -12.59
N PRO A 133 -20.22 3.61 -13.17
CA PRO A 133 -21.57 4.00 -12.75
C PRO A 133 -22.51 2.82 -12.96
N PRO A 134 -23.51 2.66 -12.07
CA PRO A 134 -24.50 1.61 -12.27
C PRO A 134 -25.22 1.83 -13.63
N PRO A 135 -25.65 0.74 -14.31
CA PRO A 135 -26.45 0.89 -15.50
C PRO A 135 -27.68 1.71 -15.17
N ASP A 136 -28.10 2.55 -16.12
CA ASP A 136 -29.27 3.37 -15.94
C ASP A 136 -30.47 2.49 -15.56
N ALA A 137 -31.09 2.87 -14.48
CA ALA A 137 -32.30 2.20 -14.00
C ALA A 137 -33.47 2.57 -14.88
#